data_8cd189e6fda08628705da03a5940d447
#
_entry.id   8cd189e6fda08628705da03a5940d447
#
_cell.length_a   1.000
_cell.length_b   1.000
_cell.length_c   1.000
_cell.angle_alpha   90.00
_cell.angle_beta   90.00
_cell.angle_gamma   90.00
#
_symmetry.space_group_name_H-M   'P 1'
#
loop_
_entity.id
_entity.type
_entity.pdbx_description
1 polymer ?
#
loop_
_entity_poly.entity_id
_entity_poly.type
_entity_poly.pdbx_seq_one_letter_code
_entity_poly.pdbx_strand_id
1 'polypeptide(L)'
;MKWGLVCRSTLKKAVSLAKDVQEFLEEKGNDVFAEEDAAKAIGVKGYSLQEINKQADIVVTIGGDGTILRALEEIDKPIFAINSGGMGFLSEVESKYALSGVAKVLKGDYNVEERAKLKTLLDGERLPDAANEVTVQTAKIAKILYVQLFVEDELIETMGADGIIIATATGSTSYALSVGGPIMDPAVHAMVIAPLAPFKLSARPWVVPLDKTVQIKLLPKSKESKVVIDGKLAKPVTPDSDIQITISEKKARFVRFGESFYQMVRLKLVR
;
A
#
# COMPACT_ATOMS: atom_id res chain seq x y z
N MET A 1 25.11 9.36 4.65
CA MET A 1 23.70 9.18 4.21
C MET A 1 22.83 9.10 5.45
N LYS A 2 21.61 9.62 5.39
CA LYS A 2 20.64 9.60 6.50
C LYS A 2 19.58 8.54 6.25
N TRP A 3 19.41 7.60 7.17
CA TRP A 3 18.51 6.47 7.04
C TRP A 3 17.32 6.57 7.99
N GLY A 4 16.12 6.36 7.48
CA GLY A 4 14.96 6.05 8.31
C GLY A 4 14.91 4.56 8.59
N LEU A 5 14.47 4.14 9.76
CA LEU A 5 14.29 2.75 10.15
C LEU A 5 12.88 2.52 10.68
N VAL A 6 12.12 1.68 9.99
CA VAL A 6 10.76 1.29 10.38
C VAL A 6 10.72 -0.23 10.50
N CYS A 7 10.26 -0.77 11.62
CA CYS A 7 10.16 -2.22 11.76
C CYS A 7 8.81 -2.67 12.32
N ARG A 8 8.50 -3.95 12.15
CA ARG A 8 7.38 -4.60 12.83
C ARG A 8 7.77 -4.91 14.29
N SER A 9 7.54 -3.95 15.19
CA SER A 9 7.93 -4.00 16.61
C SER A 9 7.34 -5.19 17.39
N THR A 10 6.21 -5.76 16.93
CA THR A 10 5.58 -6.94 17.55
C THR A 10 6.24 -8.27 17.18
N LEU A 11 7.18 -8.30 16.25
CA LEU A 11 7.86 -9.50 15.79
C LEU A 11 9.33 -9.50 16.23
N LYS A 12 9.70 -10.38 17.18
CA LYS A 12 11.05 -10.46 17.74
C LYS A 12 12.17 -10.53 16.68
N LYS A 13 11.95 -11.32 15.61
CA LYS A 13 12.92 -11.41 14.50
C LYS A 13 13.12 -10.08 13.78
N ALA A 14 12.06 -9.31 13.58
CA ALA A 14 12.16 -8.00 12.93
C ALA A 14 12.88 -6.99 13.83
N VAL A 15 12.64 -7.03 15.14
CA VAL A 15 13.31 -6.18 16.13
C VAL A 15 14.80 -6.50 16.20
N SER A 16 15.19 -7.80 16.30
CA SER A 16 16.60 -8.19 16.28
C SER A 16 17.30 -7.70 15.03
N LEU A 17 16.69 -7.95 13.85
CA LEU A 17 17.25 -7.52 12.57
C LEU A 17 17.32 -5.99 12.45
N ALA A 18 16.35 -5.26 13.01
CA ALA A 18 16.37 -3.80 13.01
C ALA A 18 17.56 -3.26 13.81
N LYS A 19 17.91 -3.90 14.94
CA LYS A 19 19.08 -3.57 15.73
C LYS A 19 20.38 -3.86 14.95
N ASP A 20 20.49 -5.04 14.33
CA ASP A 20 21.65 -5.40 13.52
C ASP A 20 21.87 -4.43 12.35
N VAL A 21 20.78 -4.01 11.67
CA VAL A 21 20.82 -3.04 10.58
C VAL A 21 21.21 -1.64 11.07
N GLN A 22 20.67 -1.21 12.21
CA GLN A 22 21.00 0.08 12.82
C GLN A 22 22.50 0.13 13.20
N GLU A 23 22.99 -0.86 13.94
CA GLU A 23 24.40 -0.95 14.34
C GLU A 23 25.31 -0.97 13.11
N PHE A 24 25.00 -1.77 12.08
CA PHE A 24 25.77 -1.82 10.84
C PHE A 24 25.82 -0.47 10.12
N LEU A 25 24.71 0.27 10.05
CA LEU A 25 24.66 1.58 9.40
C LEU A 25 25.50 2.62 10.17
N GLU A 26 25.43 2.63 11.50
CA GLU A 26 26.20 3.54 12.36
C GLU A 26 27.69 3.24 12.32
N GLU A 27 28.11 1.97 12.32
CA GLU A 27 29.50 1.55 12.09
C GLU A 27 30.07 2.04 10.75
N LYS A 28 29.22 2.21 9.73
CA LYS A 28 29.58 2.78 8.42
C LYS A 28 29.48 4.32 8.39
N GLY A 29 29.27 4.99 9.53
CA GLY A 29 29.22 6.44 9.63
C GLY A 29 27.94 7.07 9.10
N ASN A 30 26.81 6.35 9.15
CA ASN A 30 25.51 6.87 8.73
C ASN A 30 24.66 7.26 9.94
N ASP A 31 23.78 8.27 9.78
CA ASP A 31 22.78 8.63 10.77
C ASP A 31 21.54 7.74 10.59
N VAL A 32 20.97 7.23 11.69
CA VAL A 32 19.77 6.40 11.69
C VAL A 32 18.67 7.04 12.52
N PHE A 33 17.50 7.25 11.91
CA PHE A 33 16.28 7.79 12.51
C PHE A 33 15.26 6.67 12.64
N ALA A 34 15.17 6.06 13.83
CA ALA A 34 14.24 4.97 14.07
C ALA A 34 12.83 5.52 14.38
N GLU A 35 11.82 4.94 13.75
CA GLU A 35 10.41 5.24 14.05
C GLU A 35 10.08 4.86 15.50
N GLU A 36 9.15 5.56 16.14
CA GLU A 36 8.85 5.48 17.59
C GLU A 36 8.71 4.05 18.12
N ASP A 37 7.91 3.20 17.44
CA ASP A 37 7.71 1.80 17.86
C ASP A 37 8.98 0.95 17.66
N ALA A 38 9.70 1.17 16.57
CA ALA A 38 10.97 0.52 16.29
C ALA A 38 12.01 0.94 17.32
N ALA A 39 12.12 2.24 17.58
CA ALA A 39 13.06 2.85 18.53
C ALA A 39 12.85 2.33 19.95
N LYS A 40 11.59 2.26 20.40
CA LYS A 40 11.22 1.68 21.71
C LYS A 40 11.67 0.22 21.81
N ALA A 41 11.52 -0.55 20.72
CA ALA A 41 11.85 -1.96 20.70
C ALA A 41 13.35 -2.23 20.70
N ILE A 42 14.18 -1.36 20.07
CA ILE A 42 15.64 -1.50 20.00
C ILE A 42 16.41 -0.65 21.02
N GLY A 43 15.71 0.22 21.79
CA GLY A 43 16.32 1.01 22.87
C GLY A 43 17.04 2.27 22.43
N VAL A 44 16.56 2.96 21.36
CA VAL A 44 17.14 4.21 20.85
C VAL A 44 16.12 5.35 20.85
N LYS A 45 16.56 6.56 20.44
CA LYS A 45 15.65 7.71 20.28
C LYS A 45 14.67 7.47 19.13
N GLY A 46 13.37 7.72 19.38
CA GLY A 46 12.29 7.63 18.42
C GLY A 46 12.01 8.93 17.69
N TYR A 47 11.50 8.79 16.46
CA TYR A 47 11.06 9.86 15.58
C TYR A 47 9.72 9.49 14.94
N SER A 48 8.85 10.47 14.70
CA SER A 48 7.65 10.26 13.92
C SER A 48 7.98 9.97 12.45
N LEU A 49 7.08 9.31 11.72
CA LEU A 49 7.27 9.08 10.28
C LEU A 49 7.43 10.39 9.50
N GLN A 50 6.76 11.47 9.93
CA GLN A 50 6.88 12.79 9.31
C GLN A 50 8.27 13.41 9.53
N GLU A 51 8.86 13.26 10.73
CA GLU A 51 10.23 13.68 11.00
C GLU A 51 11.24 12.88 10.20
N ILE A 52 11.04 11.55 10.10
CA ILE A 52 11.86 10.66 9.27
C ILE A 52 11.79 11.11 7.80
N ASN A 53 10.59 11.37 7.28
CA ASN A 53 10.43 11.82 5.90
C ASN A 53 11.16 13.12 5.58
N LYS A 54 11.27 14.03 6.55
CA LYS A 54 12.01 15.31 6.40
C LYS A 54 13.52 15.12 6.46
N GLN A 55 14.02 14.17 7.25
CA GLN A 55 15.44 14.05 7.57
C GLN A 55 16.16 12.96 6.76
N ALA A 56 15.49 11.85 6.47
CA ALA A 56 16.10 10.72 5.80
C ALA A 56 16.24 10.91 4.28
N ASP A 57 17.32 10.36 3.73
CA ASP A 57 17.52 10.25 2.28
C ASP A 57 16.82 8.99 1.74
N ILE A 58 16.80 7.93 2.56
CA ILE A 58 16.25 6.60 2.26
C ILE A 58 15.68 5.99 3.54
N VAL A 59 14.68 5.11 3.41
CA VAL A 59 14.07 4.43 4.56
C VAL A 59 14.19 2.92 4.39
N VAL A 60 14.72 2.24 5.41
CA VAL A 60 14.66 0.78 5.49
C VAL A 60 13.43 0.34 6.26
N THR A 61 12.65 -0.56 5.68
CA THR A 61 11.50 -1.19 6.37
C THR A 61 11.79 -2.67 6.63
N ILE A 62 11.54 -3.14 7.84
CA ILE A 62 11.78 -4.54 8.25
C ILE A 62 10.48 -5.14 8.77
N GLY A 63 9.83 -5.96 7.91
CA GLY A 63 8.51 -6.49 8.21
C GLY A 63 7.90 -7.21 7.02
N GLY A 64 6.58 -7.23 6.94
CA GLY A 64 5.79 -7.63 5.77
C GLY A 64 5.22 -6.41 5.05
N ASP A 65 4.38 -6.65 4.02
CA ASP A 65 3.77 -5.57 3.22
C ASP A 65 3.00 -4.56 4.08
N GLY A 66 2.32 -4.98 5.15
CA GLY A 66 1.65 -4.07 6.08
C GLY A 66 2.59 -3.05 6.77
N THR A 67 3.86 -3.40 7.02
CA THR A 67 4.87 -2.47 7.56
C THR A 67 5.28 -1.44 6.51
N ILE A 68 5.41 -1.88 5.26
CA ILE A 68 5.74 -1.03 4.12
C ILE A 68 4.59 -0.05 3.85
N LEU A 69 3.34 -0.54 3.80
CA LEU A 69 2.15 0.31 3.61
C LEU A 69 2.01 1.36 4.72
N ARG A 70 2.35 1.01 5.97
CA ARG A 70 2.37 1.97 7.09
C ARG A 70 3.42 3.07 6.87
N ALA A 71 4.59 2.72 6.41
CA ALA A 71 5.61 3.71 6.09
C ALA A 71 5.18 4.62 4.92
N LEU A 72 4.57 4.07 3.88
CA LEU A 72 4.12 4.80 2.69
C LEU A 72 3.00 5.82 2.96
N GLU A 73 2.33 5.80 4.11
CA GLU A 73 1.34 6.82 4.47
C GLU A 73 1.98 8.22 4.53
N GLU A 74 3.19 8.31 5.09
CA GLU A 74 3.88 9.58 5.34
C GLU A 74 5.23 9.70 4.62
N ILE A 75 5.81 8.58 4.17
CA ILE A 75 7.14 8.54 3.55
C ILE A 75 7.01 8.62 2.03
N ASP A 76 7.70 9.59 1.44
CA ASP A 76 7.88 9.76 0.00
C ASP A 76 9.32 9.46 -0.49
N LYS A 77 10.21 9.11 0.47
CA LYS A 77 11.59 8.72 0.19
C LYS A 77 11.66 7.29 -0.35
N PRO A 78 12.73 6.92 -1.07
CA PRO A 78 12.95 5.53 -1.48
C PRO A 78 12.94 4.58 -0.28
N ILE A 79 12.16 3.51 -0.37
CA ILE A 79 12.04 2.48 0.66
C ILE A 79 12.83 1.24 0.23
N PHE A 80 13.83 0.86 1.03
CA PHE A 80 14.47 -0.45 0.95
C PHE A 80 13.74 -1.42 1.88
N ALA A 81 12.98 -2.34 1.31
CA ALA A 81 12.08 -3.20 2.06
C ALA A 81 12.66 -4.59 2.28
N ILE A 82 12.82 -4.97 3.56
CA ILE A 82 13.34 -6.26 4.01
C ILE A 82 12.20 -7.09 4.59
N ASN A 83 11.98 -8.29 4.03
CA ASN A 83 10.97 -9.21 4.51
C ASN A 83 11.47 -9.98 5.75
N SER A 84 10.78 -9.82 6.87
CA SER A 84 11.11 -10.52 8.13
C SER A 84 10.26 -11.76 8.40
N GLY A 85 9.44 -12.19 7.46
CA GLY A 85 8.62 -13.41 7.53
C GLY A 85 7.29 -13.26 6.80
N GLY A 86 6.87 -14.30 6.12
CA GLY A 86 5.67 -14.32 5.30
C GLY A 86 5.95 -13.96 3.84
N MET A 87 4.89 -14.06 3.03
CA MET A 87 4.94 -13.80 1.60
C MET A 87 4.45 -12.38 1.34
N GLY A 88 5.31 -11.51 0.81
CA GLY A 88 4.96 -10.14 0.43
C GLY A 88 5.35 -9.83 -1.01
N PHE A 89 4.65 -8.90 -1.67
CA PHE A 89 4.94 -8.46 -3.05
C PHE A 89 5.76 -7.17 -3.11
N LEU A 90 5.89 -6.45 -1.98
CA LEU A 90 6.54 -5.15 -1.94
C LEU A 90 8.00 -5.22 -1.49
N SER A 91 8.39 -6.25 -0.74
CA SER A 91 9.75 -6.42 -0.22
C SER A 91 10.75 -6.75 -1.32
N GLU A 92 12.01 -6.27 -1.15
CA GLU A 92 13.12 -6.48 -2.09
C GLU A 92 13.97 -7.70 -1.73
N VAL A 93 14.27 -7.87 -0.44
CA VAL A 93 15.10 -8.98 0.04
C VAL A 93 14.50 -9.69 1.24
N GLU A 94 14.87 -10.95 1.42
CA GLU A 94 14.59 -11.69 2.66
C GLU A 94 15.57 -11.30 3.78
N SER A 95 15.20 -11.54 5.05
CA SER A 95 16.00 -11.24 6.25
C SER A 95 17.44 -11.71 6.17
N LYS A 96 17.68 -12.91 5.60
CA LYS A 96 19.04 -13.48 5.48
C LYS A 96 19.99 -12.67 4.61
N TYR A 97 19.43 -11.81 3.72
CA TYR A 97 20.19 -10.94 2.82
C TYR A 97 20.16 -9.47 3.26
N ALA A 98 19.64 -9.15 4.44
CA ALA A 98 19.42 -7.79 4.90
C ALA A 98 20.70 -6.93 4.88
N LEU A 99 21.75 -7.35 5.58
CA LEU A 99 22.99 -6.57 5.68
C LEU A 99 23.72 -6.47 4.33
N SER A 100 23.71 -7.54 3.52
CA SER A 100 24.26 -7.48 2.17
C SER A 100 23.47 -6.54 1.25
N GLY A 101 22.15 -6.49 1.40
CA GLY A 101 21.27 -5.53 0.71
C GLY A 101 21.56 -4.09 1.14
N VAL A 102 21.66 -3.82 2.45
CA VAL A 102 22.06 -2.50 2.97
C VAL A 102 23.43 -2.08 2.41
N ALA A 103 24.39 -3.01 2.36
CA ALA A 103 25.70 -2.73 1.80
C ALA A 103 25.66 -2.39 0.30
N LYS A 104 24.77 -3.02 -0.50
CA LYS A 104 24.52 -2.62 -1.90
C LYS A 104 23.97 -1.22 -2.01
N VAL A 105 22.98 -0.88 -1.17
CA VAL A 105 22.39 0.46 -1.14
C VAL A 105 23.44 1.52 -0.79
N LEU A 106 24.30 1.26 0.20
CA LEU A 106 25.41 2.16 0.57
C LEU A 106 26.41 2.41 -0.57
N LYS A 107 26.57 1.43 -1.48
CA LYS A 107 27.42 1.56 -2.68
C LYS A 107 26.73 2.27 -3.84
N GLY A 108 25.43 2.57 -3.73
CA GLY A 108 24.62 3.12 -4.83
C GLY A 108 24.25 2.09 -5.91
N ASP A 109 24.38 0.79 -5.61
CA ASP A 109 24.10 -0.31 -6.56
C ASP A 109 22.60 -0.69 -6.47
N TYR A 110 21.74 0.23 -6.89
CA TYR A 110 20.29 0.04 -6.92
C TYR A 110 19.61 1.01 -7.88
N ASN A 111 18.37 0.69 -8.25
CA ASN A 111 17.46 1.58 -8.96
C ASN A 111 16.30 1.99 -8.05
N VAL A 112 15.67 3.12 -8.36
CA VAL A 112 14.41 3.53 -7.68
C VAL A 112 13.26 3.28 -8.65
N GLU A 113 12.35 2.38 -8.24
CA GLU A 113 11.10 2.13 -8.92
C GLU A 113 10.01 3.02 -8.33
N GLU A 114 9.36 3.83 -9.17
CA GLU A 114 8.21 4.64 -8.77
C GLU A 114 6.91 3.91 -9.11
N ARG A 115 6.00 3.84 -8.13
CA ARG A 115 4.66 3.26 -8.28
C ARG A 115 3.59 4.28 -7.95
N ALA A 116 2.50 4.22 -8.69
CA ALA A 116 1.36 5.11 -8.47
C ALA A 116 0.69 4.85 -7.12
N LYS A 117 0.09 5.91 -6.58
CA LYS A 117 -0.84 5.87 -5.43
C LYS A 117 -2.18 6.43 -5.86
N LEU A 118 -3.24 6.07 -5.16
CA LEU A 118 -4.59 6.64 -5.34
C LEU A 118 -4.84 7.72 -4.30
N LYS A 119 -5.34 8.86 -4.76
CA LYS A 119 -5.90 9.93 -3.95
C LYS A 119 -7.39 9.70 -3.79
N THR A 120 -7.90 9.80 -2.58
CA THR A 120 -9.33 9.74 -2.27
C THR A 120 -9.79 11.05 -1.67
N LEU A 121 -10.86 11.59 -2.22
CA LEU A 121 -11.63 12.67 -1.63
C LEU A 121 -12.94 12.10 -1.10
N LEU A 122 -13.23 12.37 0.17
CA LEU A 122 -14.50 12.07 0.82
C LEU A 122 -15.13 13.38 1.27
N ASP A 123 -16.25 13.75 0.65
CA ASP A 123 -16.95 15.02 0.91
C ASP A 123 -16.01 16.25 0.80
N GLY A 124 -15.07 16.20 -0.15
CA GLY A 124 -14.04 17.21 -0.37
C GLY A 124 -12.82 17.12 0.55
N GLU A 125 -12.87 16.32 1.63
CA GLU A 125 -11.71 16.06 2.50
C GLU A 125 -10.77 15.03 1.86
N ARG A 126 -9.47 15.34 1.76
CA ARG A 126 -8.46 14.39 1.29
C ARG A 126 -8.13 13.37 2.37
N LEU A 127 -8.29 12.10 2.07
CA LEU A 127 -7.83 10.99 2.89
C LEU A 127 -6.34 10.66 2.58
N PRO A 128 -5.65 9.87 3.43
CA PRO A 128 -4.33 9.32 3.09
C PRO A 128 -4.33 8.59 1.75
N ASP A 129 -3.24 8.72 1.01
CA ASP A 129 -3.12 8.10 -0.31
C ASP A 129 -2.93 6.58 -0.20
N ALA A 130 -3.67 5.80 -0.96
CA ALA A 130 -3.53 4.36 -1.03
C ALA A 130 -2.39 3.93 -1.97
N ALA A 131 -1.52 3.05 -1.51
CA ALA A 131 -0.52 2.40 -2.36
C ALA A 131 -1.10 1.14 -3.03
N ASN A 132 -1.94 0.39 -2.33
CA ASN A 132 -2.62 -0.77 -2.88
C ASN A 132 -4.03 -0.43 -3.35
N GLU A 133 -4.96 -0.18 -2.42
CA GLU A 133 -6.37 -0.04 -2.78
C GLU A 133 -7.17 0.86 -1.82
N VAL A 134 -8.23 1.40 -2.38
CA VAL A 134 -9.35 2.02 -1.66
C VAL A 134 -10.54 1.08 -1.76
N THR A 135 -11.15 0.75 -0.62
CA THR A 135 -12.35 -0.10 -0.58
C THR A 135 -13.53 0.67 0.00
N VAL A 136 -14.66 0.67 -0.68
CA VAL A 136 -15.95 1.11 -0.10
C VAL A 136 -16.75 -0.15 0.18
N GLN A 137 -17.08 -0.41 1.45
CA GLN A 137 -17.71 -1.67 1.86
C GLN A 137 -18.72 -1.48 2.97
N THR A 138 -19.57 -2.49 3.17
CA THR A 138 -20.48 -2.52 4.31
C THR A 138 -19.72 -2.49 5.63
N ALA A 139 -20.24 -1.74 6.62
CA ALA A 139 -19.69 -1.72 7.96
C ALA A 139 -20.21 -2.87 8.84
N LYS A 140 -21.32 -3.50 8.44
CA LYS A 140 -22.00 -4.59 9.16
C LYS A 140 -22.02 -5.87 8.33
N ILE A 141 -21.82 -6.99 9.02
CA ILE A 141 -21.89 -8.34 8.43
C ILE A 141 -23.30 -8.60 7.87
N ALA A 142 -23.36 -9.33 6.74
CA ALA A 142 -24.58 -9.75 6.07
C ALA A 142 -25.50 -8.57 5.66
N LYS A 143 -24.92 -7.44 5.30
CA LYS A 143 -25.62 -6.30 4.71
C LYS A 143 -25.10 -6.02 3.32
N ILE A 144 -25.97 -5.51 2.45
CA ILE A 144 -25.65 -5.22 1.05
C ILE A 144 -25.44 -3.71 0.92
N LEU A 145 -24.34 -3.36 0.25
CA LEU A 145 -24.07 -2.05 -0.28
C LEU A 145 -24.68 -1.93 -1.68
N TYR A 146 -25.49 -0.93 -1.93
CA TYR A 146 -26.03 -0.62 -3.25
C TYR A 146 -25.33 0.61 -3.79
N VAL A 147 -24.67 0.48 -4.92
CA VAL A 147 -23.82 1.54 -5.48
C VAL A 147 -24.09 1.79 -6.95
N GLN A 148 -23.80 3.00 -7.36
CA GLN A 148 -23.54 3.41 -8.73
C GLN A 148 -22.04 3.75 -8.86
N LEU A 149 -21.44 3.21 -9.90
CA LEU A 149 -20.04 3.45 -10.25
C LEU A 149 -19.98 4.33 -11.49
N PHE A 150 -19.20 5.40 -11.41
CA PHE A 150 -18.94 6.29 -12.52
C PHE A 150 -17.44 6.31 -12.81
N VAL A 151 -17.09 6.41 -14.09
CA VAL A 151 -15.76 6.77 -14.56
C VAL A 151 -15.91 8.10 -15.30
N GLU A 152 -15.27 9.14 -14.78
CA GLU A 152 -15.61 10.53 -15.11
C GLU A 152 -17.11 10.76 -14.81
N ASP A 153 -17.87 11.23 -15.76
CA ASP A 153 -19.32 11.47 -15.63
C ASP A 153 -20.17 10.32 -16.17
N GLU A 154 -19.55 9.22 -16.66
CA GLU A 154 -20.23 8.08 -17.25
C GLU A 154 -20.57 7.02 -16.22
N LEU A 155 -21.87 6.71 -16.08
CA LEU A 155 -22.34 5.59 -15.27
C LEU A 155 -21.96 4.26 -15.94
N ILE A 156 -21.04 3.51 -15.34
CA ILE A 156 -20.58 2.24 -15.88
C ILE A 156 -21.29 1.03 -15.27
N GLU A 157 -21.77 1.15 -14.02
CA GLU A 157 -22.41 0.01 -13.35
C GLU A 157 -23.32 0.45 -12.20
N THR A 158 -24.42 -0.29 -11.99
CA THR A 158 -25.27 -0.20 -10.80
C THR A 158 -25.44 -1.59 -10.22
N MET A 159 -25.05 -1.82 -8.97
CA MET A 159 -25.08 -3.14 -8.36
C MET A 159 -25.31 -3.14 -6.86
N GLY A 160 -25.71 -4.32 -6.33
CA GLY A 160 -25.59 -4.67 -4.92
C GLY A 160 -24.39 -5.56 -4.71
N ALA A 161 -23.57 -5.26 -3.69
CA ALA A 161 -22.35 -6.01 -3.38
C ALA A 161 -22.01 -5.85 -1.88
N ASP A 162 -21.05 -6.59 -1.37
CA ASP A 162 -20.48 -6.34 -0.04
C ASP A 162 -19.57 -5.11 -0.06
N GLY A 163 -19.02 -4.76 -1.23
CA GLY A 163 -18.19 -3.58 -1.42
C GLY A 163 -17.66 -3.44 -2.84
N ILE A 164 -16.88 -2.40 -3.03
CA ILE A 164 -16.13 -2.10 -4.26
C ILE A 164 -14.69 -1.80 -3.89
N ILE A 165 -13.75 -2.37 -4.63
CA ILE A 165 -12.31 -2.16 -4.47
C ILE A 165 -11.82 -1.37 -5.68
N ILE A 166 -11.10 -0.28 -5.43
CA ILE A 166 -10.36 0.45 -6.45
C ILE A 166 -8.88 0.27 -6.15
N ALA A 167 -8.18 -0.46 -7.00
CA ALA A 167 -6.78 -0.85 -6.76
C ALA A 167 -5.84 -0.26 -7.80
N THR A 168 -4.64 0.12 -7.36
CA THR A 168 -3.51 0.42 -8.25
C THR A 168 -3.02 -0.86 -8.94
N ALA A 169 -2.13 -0.74 -9.91
CA ALA A 169 -1.41 -1.90 -10.46
C ALA A 169 -0.64 -2.67 -9.37
N THR A 170 -0.07 -1.96 -8.38
CA THR A 170 0.57 -2.57 -7.20
C THR A 170 -0.45 -3.37 -6.37
N GLY A 171 -1.62 -2.80 -6.09
CA GLY A 171 -2.71 -3.43 -5.33
C GLY A 171 -3.43 -4.57 -6.07
N SER A 172 -3.17 -4.74 -7.38
CA SER A 172 -3.76 -5.83 -8.17
C SER A 172 -3.40 -7.23 -7.62
N THR A 173 -2.28 -7.35 -6.91
CA THR A 173 -1.85 -8.58 -6.23
C THR A 173 -2.27 -8.65 -4.75
N SER A 174 -3.06 -7.69 -4.27
CA SER A 174 -3.60 -7.58 -2.91
C SER A 174 -5.07 -8.04 -2.86
N TYR A 175 -5.94 -7.23 -2.26
CA TYR A 175 -7.35 -7.58 -2.06
C TYR A 175 -8.13 -7.72 -3.37
N ALA A 176 -7.80 -6.93 -4.40
CA ALA A 176 -8.41 -7.05 -5.73
C ALA A 176 -8.21 -8.44 -6.34
N LEU A 177 -7.05 -9.08 -6.13
CA LEU A 177 -6.79 -10.45 -6.60
C LEU A 177 -7.77 -11.46 -5.98
N SER A 178 -8.07 -11.34 -4.69
CA SER A 178 -8.94 -12.26 -3.94
C SER A 178 -10.38 -12.27 -4.45
N VAL A 179 -10.80 -11.23 -5.17
CA VAL A 179 -12.15 -11.12 -5.75
C VAL A 179 -12.16 -11.29 -7.28
N GLY A 180 -11.09 -11.88 -7.83
CA GLY A 180 -10.98 -12.20 -9.26
C GLY A 180 -10.52 -11.04 -10.14
N GLY A 181 -9.88 -10.01 -9.57
CA GLY A 181 -9.20 -8.97 -10.33
C GLY A 181 -7.99 -9.52 -11.10
N PRO A 182 -7.58 -8.88 -12.21
CA PRO A 182 -6.40 -9.29 -12.97
C PRO A 182 -5.11 -9.00 -12.21
N ILE A 183 -4.07 -9.80 -12.45
CA ILE A 183 -2.70 -9.47 -12.08
C ILE A 183 -2.19 -8.43 -13.08
N MET A 184 -1.74 -7.27 -12.59
CA MET A 184 -1.18 -6.21 -13.42
C MET A 184 0.29 -6.00 -13.09
N ASP A 185 1.11 -5.84 -14.13
CA ASP A 185 2.48 -5.36 -13.97
C ASP A 185 2.45 -3.96 -13.33
N PRO A 186 3.26 -3.69 -12.29
CA PRO A 186 3.29 -2.37 -11.66
C PRO A 186 3.59 -1.19 -12.58
N ALA A 187 4.18 -1.44 -13.74
CA ALA A 187 4.44 -0.43 -14.77
C ALA A 187 3.20 -0.05 -15.59
N VAL A 188 2.11 -0.82 -15.50
CA VAL A 188 0.86 -0.52 -16.22
C VAL A 188 0.16 0.69 -15.63
N HIS A 189 -0.11 1.71 -16.45
CA HIS A 189 -0.76 2.95 -16.05
C HIS A 189 -2.29 2.81 -16.05
N ALA A 190 -2.78 1.95 -15.17
CA ALA A 190 -4.21 1.65 -15.01
C ALA A 190 -4.56 1.36 -13.56
N MET A 191 -5.86 1.39 -13.25
CA MET A 191 -6.43 0.92 -11.98
C MET A 191 -7.50 -0.12 -12.22
N VAL A 192 -7.73 -0.97 -11.22
CA VAL A 192 -8.76 -2.01 -11.22
C VAL A 192 -9.93 -1.55 -10.38
N ILE A 193 -11.14 -1.65 -10.91
CA ILE A 193 -12.40 -1.54 -10.16
C ILE A 193 -12.92 -2.96 -9.98
N ALA A 194 -12.89 -3.51 -8.79
CA ALA A 194 -13.28 -4.90 -8.53
C ALA A 194 -14.46 -4.97 -7.54
N PRO A 195 -15.62 -5.52 -7.95
CA PRO A 195 -16.73 -5.76 -7.04
C PRO A 195 -16.39 -6.84 -6.00
N LEU A 196 -16.75 -6.59 -4.74
CA LEU A 196 -16.61 -7.53 -3.63
C LEU A 196 -17.94 -8.27 -3.44
N ALA A 197 -17.97 -9.57 -3.71
CA ALA A 197 -19.16 -10.43 -3.62
C ALA A 197 -20.43 -9.77 -4.23
N PRO A 198 -20.42 -9.43 -5.53
CA PRO A 198 -21.56 -8.79 -6.17
C PRO A 198 -22.74 -9.75 -6.26
N PHE A 199 -23.95 -9.25 -6.00
CA PHE A 199 -25.19 -10.02 -6.19
C PHE A 199 -25.54 -10.20 -7.69
N LYS A 200 -24.99 -9.36 -8.56
CA LYS A 200 -25.19 -9.40 -10.02
C LYS A 200 -24.20 -10.36 -10.67
N LEU A 201 -24.68 -11.46 -11.26
CA LEU A 201 -23.86 -12.51 -11.89
C LEU A 201 -23.00 -12.00 -13.07
N SER A 202 -23.43 -10.93 -13.74
CA SER A 202 -22.69 -10.32 -14.86
C SER A 202 -21.62 -9.31 -14.42
N ALA A 203 -21.55 -8.95 -13.13
CA ALA A 203 -20.53 -8.03 -12.65
C ALA A 203 -19.13 -8.62 -12.84
N ARG A 204 -18.23 -7.82 -13.39
CA ARG A 204 -16.83 -8.18 -13.64
C ARG A 204 -15.92 -7.05 -13.18
N PRO A 205 -14.66 -7.34 -12.81
CA PRO A 205 -13.67 -6.30 -12.63
C PRO A 205 -13.45 -5.51 -13.92
N TRP A 206 -13.33 -4.17 -13.76
CA TRP A 206 -12.98 -3.25 -14.84
C TRP A 206 -11.50 -2.86 -14.70
N VAL A 207 -10.82 -2.68 -15.81
CA VAL A 207 -9.51 -2.04 -15.88
C VAL A 207 -9.71 -0.72 -16.61
N VAL A 208 -9.38 0.36 -15.92
CA VAL A 208 -9.56 1.73 -16.45
C VAL A 208 -8.25 2.49 -16.39
N PRO A 209 -8.04 3.49 -17.29
CA PRO A 209 -6.85 4.33 -17.22
C PRO A 209 -6.70 5.00 -15.85
N LEU A 210 -5.47 5.10 -15.37
CA LEU A 210 -5.17 5.58 -14.02
C LEU A 210 -5.43 7.09 -13.85
N ASP A 211 -5.42 7.85 -14.94
CA ASP A 211 -5.69 9.29 -14.99
C ASP A 211 -7.19 9.64 -14.91
N LYS A 212 -8.06 8.64 -15.00
CA LYS A 212 -9.50 8.82 -14.85
C LYS A 212 -9.93 8.96 -13.40
N THR A 213 -11.01 9.69 -13.17
CA THR A 213 -11.67 9.79 -11.87
C THR A 213 -12.73 8.71 -11.75
N VAL A 214 -12.65 7.90 -10.69
CA VAL A 214 -13.71 6.96 -10.30
C VAL A 214 -14.54 7.58 -9.20
N GLN A 215 -15.86 7.70 -9.41
CA GLN A 215 -16.80 8.16 -8.40
C GLN A 215 -17.70 7.01 -7.96
N ILE A 216 -17.92 6.89 -6.66
CA ILE A 216 -18.79 5.89 -6.04
C ILE A 216 -19.93 6.62 -5.32
N LYS A 217 -21.17 6.41 -5.78
CA LYS A 217 -22.38 6.93 -5.14
C LYS A 217 -23.12 5.79 -4.47
N LEU A 218 -23.41 5.94 -3.18
CA LEU A 218 -24.24 5.00 -2.45
C LEU A 218 -25.72 5.30 -2.72
N LEU A 219 -26.52 4.25 -2.98
CA LEU A 219 -27.95 4.42 -3.10
C LEU A 219 -28.63 4.49 -1.71
N PRO A 220 -29.79 5.17 -1.57
CA PRO A 220 -30.46 5.36 -0.27
C PRO A 220 -30.77 4.09 0.51
N LYS A 221 -30.94 2.96 -0.17
CA LYS A 221 -31.17 1.65 0.44
C LYS A 221 -29.91 0.97 1.01
N SER A 222 -28.72 1.54 0.77
CA SER A 222 -27.46 1.05 1.35
C SER A 222 -27.49 1.15 2.87
N LYS A 223 -26.87 0.18 3.52
CA LYS A 223 -26.73 0.17 4.98
C LYS A 223 -25.45 0.90 5.38
N GLU A 224 -25.18 0.99 6.70
CA GLU A 224 -23.93 1.57 7.21
C GLU A 224 -22.72 1.05 6.44
N SER A 225 -21.95 1.97 5.94
CA SER A 225 -20.83 1.69 5.04
C SER A 225 -19.59 2.49 5.44
N LYS A 226 -18.45 2.10 4.94
CA LYS A 226 -17.18 2.76 5.22
C LYS A 226 -16.26 2.74 4.01
N VAL A 227 -15.45 3.78 3.86
CA VAL A 227 -14.28 3.79 2.99
C VAL A 227 -13.06 3.32 3.80
N VAL A 228 -12.22 2.48 3.20
CA VAL A 228 -11.03 1.92 3.83
C VAL A 228 -9.84 2.13 2.91
N ILE A 229 -8.73 2.63 3.45
CA ILE A 229 -7.50 2.90 2.72
C ILE A 229 -6.43 1.87 3.13
N ASP A 230 -5.92 1.09 2.18
CA ASP A 230 -4.88 0.06 2.38
C ASP A 230 -5.16 -0.85 3.60
N GLY A 231 -6.43 -1.17 3.84
CA GLY A 231 -6.86 -2.01 4.94
C GLY A 231 -6.75 -1.41 6.36
N LYS A 232 -6.40 -0.12 6.51
CA LYS A 232 -6.10 0.49 7.81
C LYS A 232 -7.10 1.57 8.23
N LEU A 233 -7.06 2.72 7.54
CA LEU A 233 -7.98 3.81 7.85
C LEU A 233 -9.40 3.43 7.42
N ALA A 234 -10.38 3.60 8.32
CA ALA A 234 -11.79 3.45 8.00
C ALA A 234 -12.58 4.71 8.38
N LYS A 235 -13.26 5.31 7.41
CA LYS A 235 -14.18 6.46 7.62
C LYS A 235 -15.59 6.03 7.26
N PRO A 236 -16.62 6.37 8.07
CA PRO A 236 -18.01 6.08 7.72
C PRO A 236 -18.44 6.87 6.48
N VAL A 237 -19.30 6.28 5.66
CA VAL A 237 -19.91 6.91 4.49
C VAL A 237 -21.42 6.64 4.44
N THR A 238 -22.15 7.56 3.88
CA THR A 238 -23.62 7.55 3.75
C THR A 238 -24.02 7.72 2.28
N PRO A 239 -25.30 7.57 1.93
CA PRO A 239 -25.79 7.87 0.58
C PRO A 239 -25.53 9.32 0.12
N ASP A 240 -25.36 10.25 1.04
CA ASP A 240 -25.08 11.66 0.73
C ASP A 240 -23.58 11.95 0.54
N SER A 241 -22.71 10.97 0.85
CA SER A 241 -21.26 11.14 0.72
C SER A 241 -20.83 11.17 -0.74
N ASP A 242 -19.95 12.13 -1.07
CA ASP A 242 -19.24 12.21 -2.36
C ASP A 242 -17.89 11.53 -2.23
N ILE A 243 -17.70 10.41 -2.94
CA ILE A 243 -16.48 9.61 -2.89
C ILE A 243 -15.84 9.65 -4.28
N GLN A 244 -14.69 10.30 -4.38
CA GLN A 244 -13.93 10.43 -5.61
C GLN A 244 -12.52 9.84 -5.43
N ILE A 245 -12.10 9.02 -6.39
CA ILE A 245 -10.82 8.33 -6.39
C ILE A 245 -10.12 8.59 -7.71
N THR A 246 -8.88 9.09 -7.66
CA THR A 246 -8.07 9.41 -8.84
C THR A 246 -6.59 9.13 -8.54
N ILE A 247 -5.72 9.29 -9.55
CA ILE A 247 -4.27 9.20 -9.33
C ILE A 247 -3.81 10.28 -8.35
N SER A 248 -2.91 9.91 -7.44
CA SER A 248 -2.20 10.86 -6.58
C SER A 248 -0.99 11.46 -7.31
N GLU A 249 -0.68 12.72 -6.99
CA GLU A 249 0.59 13.36 -7.34
C GLU A 249 1.78 12.76 -6.60
N LYS A 250 1.54 12.10 -5.45
CA LYS A 250 2.56 11.38 -4.68
C LYS A 250 2.80 9.99 -5.26
N LYS A 251 4.03 9.52 -5.16
CA LYS A 251 4.46 8.19 -5.60
C LYS A 251 4.94 7.35 -4.41
N ALA A 252 4.78 6.05 -4.50
CA ALA A 252 5.52 5.10 -3.68
C ALA A 252 6.85 4.81 -4.39
N ARG A 253 7.98 4.96 -3.68
CA ARG A 253 9.32 4.77 -4.23
C ARG A 253 9.98 3.57 -3.58
N PHE A 254 10.45 2.62 -4.38
CA PHE A 254 11.08 1.40 -3.91
C PHE A 254 12.51 1.28 -4.42
N VAL A 255 13.42 0.89 -3.54
CA VAL A 255 14.75 0.43 -3.92
C VAL A 255 14.64 -0.95 -4.55
N ARG A 256 15.27 -1.14 -5.73
CA ARG A 256 15.24 -2.40 -6.47
C ARG A 256 16.63 -2.80 -6.93
N PHE A 257 16.89 -4.11 -6.85
CA PHE A 257 18.14 -4.74 -7.33
C PHE A 257 17.96 -5.46 -8.67
N GLY A 258 16.79 -5.31 -9.30
CA GLY A 258 16.52 -5.84 -10.64
C GLY A 258 15.81 -7.19 -10.67
N GLU A 259 15.21 -7.65 -9.57
CA GLU A 259 14.33 -8.82 -9.60
C GLU A 259 13.07 -8.55 -10.44
N SER A 260 12.69 -9.51 -11.27
CA SER A 260 11.53 -9.39 -12.14
C SER A 260 10.21 -9.58 -11.37
N PHE A 261 9.24 -8.67 -11.60
CA PHE A 261 7.87 -8.82 -11.09
C PHE A 261 7.27 -10.19 -11.47
N TYR A 262 7.51 -10.66 -12.70
CA TYR A 262 7.00 -11.95 -13.18
C TYR A 262 7.59 -13.13 -12.42
N GLN A 263 8.86 -13.07 -12.03
CA GLN A 263 9.48 -14.09 -11.17
C GLN A 263 8.82 -14.11 -9.79
N MET A 264 8.57 -12.94 -9.21
CA MET A 264 7.86 -12.84 -7.93
C MET A 264 6.45 -13.42 -8.00
N VAL A 265 5.68 -13.11 -9.05
CA VAL A 265 4.34 -13.69 -9.29
C VAL A 265 4.41 -15.20 -9.36
N ARG A 266 5.35 -15.75 -10.18
CA ARG A 266 5.53 -17.20 -10.32
C ARG A 266 5.88 -17.88 -9.00
N LEU A 267 6.79 -17.30 -8.22
CA LEU A 267 7.22 -17.88 -6.95
C LEU A 267 6.15 -17.81 -5.86
N LYS A 268 5.28 -16.82 -5.89
CA LYS A 268 4.34 -16.52 -4.80
C LYS A 268 2.91 -16.99 -5.09
N LEU A 269 2.46 -17.01 -6.33
CA LEU A 269 1.09 -17.36 -6.70
C LEU A 269 0.98 -18.69 -7.47
N VAL A 270 2.02 -19.12 -8.16
CA VAL A 270 2.03 -20.37 -8.92
C VAL A 270 2.86 -21.39 -8.13
N ARG A 271 2.23 -22.10 -7.22
CA ARG A 271 2.81 -23.24 -6.49
C ARG A 271 2.14 -24.53 -6.91
#